data_8469d4d026b4f8b83a977e2a6d3884df
#
_entry.id   8469d4d026b4f8b83a977e2a6d3884df
#
_cell.length_a   1.000
_cell.length_b   1.000
_cell.length_c   1.000
_cell.angle_alpha   90.00
_cell.angle_beta   90.00
_cell.angle_gamma   90.00
#
_symmetry.space_group_name_H-M   'P 1'
#
loop_
_entity.id
_entity.type
_entity.pdbx_description
1 polymer ?
#
loop_
_entity_poly.entity_id
_entity_poly.type
_entity_poly.pdbx_seq_one_letter_code
_entity_poly.pdbx_strand_id
1 'polypeptide(L)'
;MTISEETQRKLSQDLPAGAVKSREQGGSKVDYIDGHFAMTRANEVFGHDGWSYSTRSVDEVYRGTKPGRDGENVVIVYEAIVCVSALGCTREDVGIGQCDSSLRNLGQAIEKGRKEAVTDAVKRALRAFGASFGLALYDKTKADVGASFAAQEAFDALDNAHDAAALDKARGVVKSLWESLSDAERETAAEKRDKAAKRIEKAQRSANTTAP
;
A
#
# COMPACT_ATOMS: atom_id res chain seq x y z
N MET A 1 20.08 10.91 -14.11
CA MET A 1 18.73 11.45 -14.36
C MET A 1 18.18 11.93 -13.02
N THR A 2 17.69 13.16 -12.96
CA THR A 2 17.03 13.67 -11.74
C THR A 2 15.59 13.17 -11.74
N ILE A 3 15.14 12.59 -10.63
CA ILE A 3 13.76 12.16 -10.44
C ILE A 3 12.87 13.41 -10.44
N SER A 4 11.70 13.37 -11.12
CA SER A 4 10.75 14.49 -11.10
C SER A 4 10.23 14.75 -9.68
N GLU A 5 9.91 16.01 -9.38
CA GLU A 5 9.33 16.37 -8.06
C GLU A 5 8.03 15.62 -7.79
N GLU A 6 7.20 15.38 -8.80
CA GLU A 6 5.99 14.59 -8.68
C GLU A 6 6.27 13.15 -8.26
N THR A 7 7.24 12.49 -8.93
CA THR A 7 7.64 11.12 -8.60
C THR A 7 8.22 11.06 -7.19
N GLN A 8 9.07 12.03 -6.82
CA GLN A 8 9.63 12.10 -5.48
C GLN A 8 8.53 12.26 -4.41
N ARG A 9 7.55 13.13 -4.66
CA ARG A 9 6.39 13.29 -3.78
C ARG A 9 5.60 11.98 -3.63
N LYS A 10 5.34 11.26 -4.74
CA LYS A 10 4.63 9.97 -4.71
C LYS A 10 5.40 8.90 -3.91
N LEU A 11 6.73 8.86 -4.03
CA LEU A 11 7.58 7.94 -3.28
C LEU A 11 7.58 8.21 -1.78
N SER A 12 7.51 9.49 -1.39
CA SER A 12 7.51 9.94 0.00
C SER A 12 6.11 10.00 0.64
N GLN A 13 5.06 9.65 -0.10
CA GLN A 13 3.71 9.58 0.46
C GLN A 13 3.63 8.47 1.51
N ASP A 14 2.87 8.76 2.55
CA ASP A 14 2.56 7.76 3.56
C ASP A 14 1.87 6.55 2.96
N LEU A 15 2.11 5.39 3.57
CA LEU A 15 1.39 4.17 3.21
C LEU A 15 -0.06 4.29 3.71
N PRO A 16 -1.09 4.25 2.83
CA PRO A 16 -2.47 4.31 3.28
C PRO A 16 -2.80 3.17 4.25
N ALA A 17 -3.41 3.48 5.39
CA ALA A 17 -3.77 2.47 6.38
C ALA A 17 -4.68 1.38 5.78
N GLY A 18 -5.56 1.73 4.83
CA GLY A 18 -6.41 0.76 4.11
C GLY A 18 -5.65 -0.24 3.23
N ALA A 19 -4.39 0.03 2.88
CA ALA A 19 -3.53 -0.91 2.16
C ALA A 19 -2.85 -1.92 3.09
N VAL A 20 -2.83 -1.65 4.39
CA VAL A 20 -2.20 -2.50 5.40
C VAL A 20 -3.14 -3.65 5.75
N LYS A 21 -2.67 -4.88 5.52
CA LYS A 21 -3.32 -6.11 5.94
C LYS A 21 -2.54 -6.72 7.09
N SER A 22 -3.22 -7.50 7.91
CA SER A 22 -2.60 -8.20 9.04
C SER A 22 -2.86 -9.69 8.94
N ARG A 23 -1.89 -10.49 9.35
CA ARG A 23 -2.03 -11.95 9.54
C ARG A 23 -1.34 -12.39 10.82
N GLU A 24 -1.78 -13.50 11.37
CA GLU A 24 -1.05 -14.17 12.43
C GLU A 24 0.06 -15.04 11.82
N GLN A 25 1.26 -14.91 12.35
CA GLN A 25 2.41 -15.71 11.96
C GLN A 25 3.29 -15.98 13.17
N GLY A 26 3.49 -17.27 13.50
CA GLY A 26 4.33 -17.64 14.65
C GLY A 26 3.86 -17.08 16.00
N GLY A 27 2.54 -16.91 16.19
CA GLY A 27 1.96 -16.33 17.41
C GLY A 27 2.06 -14.80 17.51
N SER A 28 2.52 -14.13 16.45
CA SER A 28 2.60 -12.67 16.38
C SER A 28 1.76 -12.13 15.22
N LYS A 29 1.18 -10.94 15.42
CA LYS A 29 0.50 -10.20 14.35
C LYS A 29 1.55 -9.53 13.46
N VAL A 30 1.51 -9.83 12.15
CA VAL A 30 2.42 -9.26 11.15
C VAL A 30 1.59 -8.43 10.16
N ASP A 31 1.94 -7.16 10.00
CA ASP A 31 1.33 -6.27 9.04
C ASP A 31 2.10 -6.34 7.70
N TYR A 32 1.35 -6.28 6.60
CA TYR A 32 1.92 -6.38 5.25
C TYR A 32 1.04 -5.67 4.22
N ILE A 33 1.59 -5.37 3.06
CA ILE A 33 0.84 -5.00 1.85
C ILE A 33 0.70 -6.22 0.94
N ASP A 34 -0.40 -6.33 0.21
CA ASP A 34 -0.55 -7.40 -0.78
C ASP A 34 0.18 -7.08 -2.10
N GLY A 35 0.34 -8.12 -2.95
CA GLY A 35 1.02 -7.98 -4.22
C GLY A 35 0.25 -7.09 -5.21
N HIS A 36 -1.08 -7.11 -5.18
CA HIS A 36 -1.91 -6.27 -6.05
C HIS A 36 -1.67 -4.79 -5.74
N PHE A 37 -1.74 -4.41 -4.46
CA PHE A 37 -1.46 -3.03 -4.05
C PHE A 37 -0.05 -2.59 -4.48
N ALA A 38 0.97 -3.41 -4.21
CA ALA A 38 2.35 -3.06 -4.54
C ALA A 38 2.55 -2.81 -6.04
N MET A 39 1.98 -3.67 -6.90
CA MET A 39 2.07 -3.53 -8.36
C MET A 39 1.25 -2.35 -8.89
N THR A 40 0.04 -2.13 -8.37
CA THR A 40 -0.78 -0.97 -8.71
C THR A 40 -0.05 0.31 -8.34
N ARG A 41 0.52 0.37 -7.15
CA ARG A 41 1.30 1.51 -6.69
C ARG A 41 2.54 1.76 -7.54
N ALA A 42 3.22 0.70 -8.02
CA ALA A 42 4.34 0.83 -8.94
C ALA A 42 3.91 1.47 -10.28
N ASN A 43 2.77 1.06 -10.82
CA ASN A 43 2.20 1.68 -12.03
C ASN A 43 1.84 3.17 -11.82
N GLU A 44 1.30 3.53 -10.66
CA GLU A 44 0.96 4.93 -10.31
C GLU A 44 2.19 5.81 -10.15
N VAL A 45 3.25 5.28 -9.54
CA VAL A 45 4.47 6.04 -9.22
C VAL A 45 5.40 6.14 -10.42
N PHE A 46 5.61 5.03 -11.12
CA PHE A 46 6.61 4.92 -12.18
C PHE A 46 6.02 5.01 -13.59
N GLY A 47 4.70 4.84 -13.76
CA GLY A 47 4.05 4.60 -15.04
C GLY A 47 4.11 3.12 -15.45
N HIS A 48 3.22 2.71 -16.34
CA HIS A 48 3.14 1.31 -16.80
C HIS A 48 4.38 0.83 -17.57
N ASP A 49 5.11 1.75 -18.17
CA ASP A 49 6.34 1.54 -18.96
C ASP A 49 7.62 1.98 -18.24
N GLY A 50 7.47 2.62 -17.06
CA GLY A 50 8.58 3.19 -16.30
C GLY A 50 9.26 2.22 -15.32
N TRP A 51 8.77 0.99 -15.22
CA TRP A 51 9.35 -0.04 -14.36
C TRP A 51 9.20 -1.45 -14.94
N SER A 52 10.03 -2.34 -14.48
CA SER A 52 9.96 -3.77 -14.84
C SER A 52 10.52 -4.62 -13.71
N TYR A 53 10.20 -5.91 -13.73
CA TYR A 53 10.88 -6.88 -12.88
C TYR A 53 11.26 -8.13 -13.67
N SER A 54 12.30 -8.81 -13.19
CA SER A 54 12.74 -10.10 -13.70
C SER A 54 12.97 -11.05 -12.54
N THR A 55 12.50 -12.27 -12.69
CA THR A 55 12.79 -13.38 -11.78
C THR A 55 14.11 -14.01 -12.17
N ARG A 56 15.11 -13.96 -11.29
CA ARG A 56 16.42 -14.59 -11.52
C ARG A 56 16.39 -16.07 -11.24
N SER A 57 15.79 -16.47 -10.13
CA SER A 57 15.61 -17.87 -9.76
C SER A 57 14.34 -18.09 -8.96
N VAL A 58 13.88 -19.35 -8.94
CA VAL A 58 12.86 -19.86 -8.02
C VAL A 58 13.26 -21.26 -7.64
N ASP A 59 13.87 -21.42 -6.49
CA ASP A 59 14.51 -22.65 -6.06
C ASP A 59 13.74 -23.27 -4.90
N GLU A 60 13.73 -24.59 -4.84
CA GLU A 60 13.28 -25.35 -3.69
C GLU A 60 14.40 -25.40 -2.66
N VAL A 61 14.20 -24.75 -1.50
CA VAL A 61 15.21 -24.66 -0.45
C VAL A 61 14.96 -25.59 0.73
N TYR A 62 13.74 -26.14 0.80
CA TYR A 62 13.39 -27.12 1.82
C TYR A 62 12.28 -28.05 1.34
N ARG A 63 12.39 -29.33 1.67
CA ARG A 63 11.33 -30.34 1.52
C ARG A 63 11.28 -31.23 2.75
N GLY A 64 10.07 -31.47 3.25
CA GLY A 64 9.85 -32.37 4.37
C GLY A 64 8.41 -32.86 4.41
N THR A 65 8.08 -33.63 5.43
CA THR A 65 6.72 -34.08 5.70
C THR A 65 6.30 -33.69 7.13
N LYS A 66 5.01 -33.53 7.35
CA LYS A 66 4.41 -33.36 8.68
C LYS A 66 3.09 -34.08 8.77
N PRO A 67 2.62 -34.45 9.99
CA PRO A 67 1.28 -34.98 10.17
C PRO A 67 0.21 -34.03 9.61
N GLY A 68 -0.70 -34.55 8.81
CA GLY A 68 -1.87 -33.86 8.28
C GLY A 68 -3.16 -34.51 8.78
N ARG A 69 -4.31 -33.96 8.36
CA ARG A 69 -5.63 -34.46 8.78
C ARG A 69 -5.92 -35.89 8.29
N ASP A 70 -5.51 -36.17 7.04
CA ASP A 70 -5.83 -37.43 6.35
C ASP A 70 -4.56 -38.20 5.96
N GLY A 71 -3.49 -38.08 6.76
CA GLY A 71 -2.18 -38.70 6.50
C GLY A 71 -1.04 -37.69 6.55
N GLU A 72 0.07 -37.97 5.88
CA GLU A 72 1.19 -37.03 5.81
C GLU A 72 0.98 -35.95 4.76
N ASN A 73 1.27 -34.71 5.15
CA ASN A 73 1.40 -33.59 4.23
C ASN A 73 2.85 -33.39 3.83
N VAL A 74 3.06 -33.05 2.58
CA VAL A 74 4.35 -32.59 2.07
C VAL A 74 4.46 -31.09 2.29
N VAL A 75 5.56 -30.65 2.89
CA VAL A 75 5.92 -29.25 3.08
C VAL A 75 7.10 -28.93 2.18
N ILE A 76 6.95 -27.93 1.32
CA ILE A 76 8.03 -27.44 0.46
C ILE A 76 8.13 -25.93 0.65
N VAL A 77 9.35 -25.42 0.79
CA VAL A 77 9.65 -24.00 0.83
C VAL A 77 10.40 -23.60 -0.42
N TYR A 78 9.90 -22.59 -1.10
CA TYR A 78 10.52 -21.97 -2.26
C TYR A 78 11.12 -20.62 -1.87
N GLU A 79 12.30 -20.36 -2.42
CA GLU A 79 12.96 -19.07 -2.44
C GLU A 79 12.93 -18.52 -3.87
N ALA A 80 12.59 -17.24 -4.02
CA ALA A 80 12.69 -16.55 -5.29
C ALA A 80 13.61 -15.33 -5.15
N ILE A 81 14.47 -15.11 -6.14
CA ILE A 81 15.27 -13.89 -6.28
C ILE A 81 14.68 -13.08 -7.42
N VAL A 82 14.33 -11.83 -7.13
CA VAL A 82 13.72 -10.90 -8.10
C VAL A 82 14.47 -9.58 -8.13
N CYS A 83 14.71 -9.09 -9.35
CA CYS A 83 15.20 -7.74 -9.60
C CYS A 83 14.05 -6.86 -10.08
N VAL A 84 13.88 -5.68 -9.47
CA VAL A 84 12.97 -4.62 -9.91
C VAL A 84 13.81 -3.45 -10.41
N SER A 85 13.55 -2.99 -11.62
CA SER A 85 14.21 -1.83 -12.23
C SER A 85 13.21 -0.69 -12.42
N ALA A 86 13.51 0.49 -11.88
CA ALA A 86 12.75 1.72 -12.05
C ALA A 86 13.66 2.93 -11.82
N LEU A 87 13.36 4.07 -12.42
CA LEU A 87 14.07 5.34 -12.21
C LEU A 87 15.59 5.24 -12.46
N GLY A 88 16.01 4.36 -13.36
CA GLY A 88 17.43 4.15 -13.68
C GLY A 88 18.21 3.38 -12.63
N CYS A 89 17.57 2.79 -11.62
CA CYS A 89 18.20 1.94 -10.63
C CYS A 89 17.53 0.57 -10.53
N THR A 90 18.27 -0.41 -10.02
CA THR A 90 17.78 -1.78 -9.80
C THR A 90 17.83 -2.11 -8.31
N ARG A 91 16.78 -2.78 -7.83
CA ARG A 91 16.68 -3.33 -6.49
C ARG A 91 16.46 -4.83 -6.59
N GLU A 92 17.22 -5.58 -5.84
CA GLU A 92 17.10 -7.03 -5.78
C GLU A 92 16.69 -7.43 -4.36
N ASP A 93 15.78 -8.39 -4.25
CA ASP A 93 15.40 -8.95 -2.95
C ASP A 93 14.96 -10.39 -3.10
N VAL A 94 14.87 -11.07 -1.96
CA VAL A 94 14.52 -12.48 -1.83
C VAL A 94 13.12 -12.58 -1.24
N GLY A 95 12.30 -13.47 -1.79
CA GLY A 95 10.98 -13.79 -1.28
C GLY A 95 10.84 -15.28 -0.98
N ILE A 96 9.99 -15.59 -0.01
CA ILE A 96 9.71 -16.95 0.42
C ILE A 96 8.25 -17.29 0.15
N GLY A 97 8.01 -18.50 -0.35
CA GLY A 97 6.70 -19.09 -0.50
C GLY A 97 6.69 -20.52 0.00
N GLN A 98 5.61 -20.92 0.65
CA GLN A 98 5.49 -22.24 1.22
C GLN A 98 4.25 -22.96 0.68
N CYS A 99 4.42 -24.22 0.32
CA CYS A 99 3.31 -25.13 0.16
C CYS A 99 3.27 -26.16 1.29
N ASP A 100 2.06 -26.52 1.68
CA ASP A 100 1.75 -27.52 2.69
C ASP A 100 0.48 -28.23 2.25
N SER A 101 0.61 -29.44 1.79
CA SER A 101 -0.50 -30.15 1.17
C SER A 101 -0.33 -31.65 1.20
N SER A 102 -1.46 -32.39 1.19
CA SER A 102 -1.46 -33.81 0.88
C SER A 102 -0.97 -34.05 -0.55
N LEU A 103 -0.48 -35.27 -0.81
CA LEU A 103 -0.02 -35.68 -2.13
C LEU A 103 -1.06 -35.46 -3.25
N ARG A 104 -2.35 -35.60 -2.92
CA ARG A 104 -3.45 -35.42 -3.88
C ARG A 104 -3.51 -34.01 -4.48
N ASN A 105 -3.20 -32.97 -3.70
CA ASN A 105 -3.30 -31.58 -4.11
C ASN A 105 -1.93 -30.91 -4.26
N LEU A 106 -0.85 -31.71 -4.27
CA LEU A 106 0.52 -31.21 -4.23
C LEU A 106 0.86 -30.30 -5.41
N GLY A 107 0.38 -30.62 -6.63
CA GLY A 107 0.64 -29.79 -7.81
C GLY A 107 0.13 -28.35 -7.68
N GLN A 108 -1.10 -28.18 -7.20
CA GLN A 108 -1.67 -26.86 -6.97
C GLN A 108 -0.95 -26.11 -5.82
N ALA A 109 -0.55 -26.83 -4.78
CA ALA A 109 0.20 -26.27 -3.68
C ALA A 109 1.59 -25.79 -4.11
N ILE A 110 2.28 -26.53 -4.97
CA ILE A 110 3.56 -26.15 -5.57
C ILE A 110 3.40 -24.86 -6.39
N GLU A 111 2.39 -24.82 -7.27
CA GLU A 111 2.09 -23.62 -8.06
C GLU A 111 1.88 -22.39 -7.17
N LYS A 112 1.05 -22.54 -6.13
CA LYS A 112 0.79 -21.47 -5.15
C LYS A 112 2.07 -21.03 -4.44
N GLY A 113 2.85 -21.95 -3.91
CA GLY A 113 4.09 -21.65 -3.18
C GLY A 113 5.12 -20.91 -4.04
N ARG A 114 5.28 -21.34 -5.31
CA ARG A 114 6.19 -20.66 -6.25
C ARG A 114 5.71 -19.24 -6.58
N LYS A 115 4.42 -19.04 -6.83
CA LYS A 115 3.83 -17.72 -7.07
C LYS A 115 3.95 -16.81 -5.83
N GLU A 116 3.77 -17.37 -4.64
CA GLU A 116 3.93 -16.65 -3.38
C GLU A 116 5.37 -16.15 -3.21
N ALA A 117 6.38 -17.00 -3.46
CA ALA A 117 7.78 -16.64 -3.37
C ALA A 117 8.13 -15.47 -4.31
N VAL A 118 7.72 -15.53 -5.58
CA VAL A 118 7.96 -14.45 -6.55
C VAL A 118 7.24 -13.16 -6.13
N THR A 119 5.98 -13.25 -5.72
CA THR A 119 5.22 -12.07 -5.33
C THR A 119 5.79 -11.43 -4.08
N ASP A 120 6.28 -12.22 -3.12
CA ASP A 120 6.94 -11.71 -1.92
C ASP A 120 8.25 -11.01 -2.27
N ALA A 121 9.07 -11.59 -3.14
CA ALA A 121 10.32 -10.98 -3.62
C ALA A 121 10.07 -9.64 -4.33
N VAL A 122 9.06 -9.56 -5.22
CA VAL A 122 8.68 -8.30 -5.90
C VAL A 122 8.30 -7.21 -4.89
N LYS A 123 7.44 -7.53 -3.91
CA LYS A 123 7.04 -6.58 -2.86
C LYS A 123 8.24 -6.08 -2.06
N ARG A 124 9.15 -6.97 -1.71
CA ARG A 124 10.36 -6.64 -0.95
C ARG A 124 11.31 -5.75 -1.73
N ALA A 125 11.51 -6.04 -3.03
CA ALA A 125 12.33 -5.20 -3.90
C ALA A 125 11.68 -3.80 -4.11
N LEU A 126 10.37 -3.72 -4.32
CA LEU A 126 9.63 -2.45 -4.42
C LEU A 126 9.73 -1.62 -3.15
N ARG A 127 9.69 -2.24 -1.97
CA ARG A 127 9.82 -1.56 -0.67
C ARG A 127 11.06 -0.69 -0.57
N ALA A 128 12.16 -1.08 -1.22
CA ALA A 128 13.40 -0.31 -1.23
C ALA A 128 13.32 1.03 -2.01
N PHE A 129 12.18 1.32 -2.67
CA PHE A 129 11.95 2.60 -3.33
C PHE A 129 11.28 3.65 -2.42
N GLY A 130 10.64 3.28 -1.31
CA GLY A 130 10.09 4.28 -0.39
C GLY A 130 8.96 3.80 0.52
N ALA A 131 8.51 4.71 1.39
CA ALA A 131 7.48 4.47 2.40
C ALA A 131 6.16 3.97 1.78
N SER A 132 5.76 4.54 0.65
CA SER A 132 4.53 4.17 -0.08
C SER A 132 4.49 2.71 -0.59
N PHE A 133 5.62 1.99 -0.55
CA PHE A 133 5.71 0.56 -0.89
C PHE A 133 5.82 -0.36 0.34
N GLY A 134 5.43 0.13 1.52
CA GLY A 134 5.39 -0.67 2.74
C GLY A 134 6.68 -0.64 3.57
N LEU A 135 7.65 0.22 3.23
CA LEU A 135 8.82 0.43 4.09
C LEU A 135 8.40 0.93 5.48
N ALA A 136 7.36 1.76 5.55
CA ALA A 136 6.76 2.26 6.78
C ALA A 136 6.34 1.17 7.79
N LEU A 137 6.03 -0.04 7.34
CA LEU A 137 5.62 -1.14 8.22
C LEU A 137 6.77 -1.72 9.04
N TYR A 138 8.01 -1.41 8.70
CA TYR A 138 9.21 -1.83 9.44
C TYR A 138 9.62 -0.83 10.52
N ASP A 139 9.06 0.37 10.51
CA ASP A 139 9.16 1.30 11.61
C ASP A 139 8.15 0.90 12.72
N LYS A 140 8.65 0.67 13.93
CA LYS A 140 7.82 0.31 15.08
C LYS A 140 6.82 1.41 15.45
N THR A 141 7.15 2.67 15.15
CA THR A 141 6.26 3.81 15.41
C THR A 141 5.15 3.92 14.37
N LYS A 142 5.35 3.31 13.18
CA LYS A 142 4.45 3.44 12.02
C LYS A 142 4.12 4.89 11.65
N ALA A 143 5.08 5.80 11.86
CA ALA A 143 4.89 7.22 11.63
C ALA A 143 4.49 7.56 10.17
N ASP A 144 4.98 6.76 9.21
CA ASP A 144 4.69 6.93 7.78
C ASP A 144 3.52 6.04 7.29
N VAL A 145 2.66 5.55 8.20
CA VAL A 145 1.38 4.93 7.85
C VAL A 145 0.30 6.00 8.00
N GLY A 146 -0.14 6.51 6.87
CA GLY A 146 -1.09 7.61 6.80
C GLY A 146 -2.55 7.18 6.94
N ALA A 147 -3.45 8.09 6.57
CA ALA A 147 -4.89 7.89 6.63
C ALA A 147 -5.37 6.70 5.78
N SER A 148 -6.51 6.13 6.13
CA SER A 148 -7.19 5.12 5.32
C SER A 148 -7.58 5.68 3.94
N PHE A 149 -7.86 4.80 2.96
CA PHE A 149 -8.33 5.26 1.64
C PHE A 149 -9.58 6.13 1.74
N ALA A 150 -10.53 5.75 2.61
CA ALA A 150 -11.74 6.53 2.85
C ALA A 150 -11.42 7.90 3.46
N ALA A 151 -10.48 7.96 4.40
CA ALA A 151 -10.03 9.21 5.00
C ALA A 151 -9.28 10.07 3.98
N GLN A 152 -8.42 9.48 3.15
CA GLN A 152 -7.70 10.21 2.12
C GLN A 152 -8.67 10.87 1.12
N GLU A 153 -9.68 10.12 0.63
CA GLU A 153 -10.72 10.65 -0.24
C GLU A 153 -11.48 11.81 0.42
N ALA A 154 -11.86 11.65 1.69
CA ALA A 154 -12.53 12.69 2.47
C ALA A 154 -11.65 13.94 2.66
N PHE A 155 -10.36 13.74 2.95
CA PHE A 155 -9.40 14.84 3.16
C PHE A 155 -9.11 15.57 1.87
N ASP A 156 -8.90 14.87 0.76
CA ASP A 156 -8.66 15.48 -0.56
C ASP A 156 -9.87 16.30 -1.01
N ALA A 157 -11.09 15.82 -0.78
CA ALA A 157 -12.30 16.58 -1.08
C ALA A 157 -12.37 17.90 -0.30
N LEU A 158 -12.02 17.88 0.99
CA LEU A 158 -12.02 19.08 1.84
C LEU A 158 -10.88 20.06 1.50
N ASP A 159 -9.68 19.53 1.23
CA ASP A 159 -8.51 20.35 0.90
C ASP A 159 -8.68 21.06 -0.47
N ASN A 160 -9.37 20.43 -1.42
CA ASN A 160 -9.67 21.00 -2.74
C ASN A 160 -10.91 21.90 -2.79
N ALA A 161 -11.67 22.03 -1.70
CA ALA A 161 -12.83 22.90 -1.66
C ALA A 161 -12.41 24.39 -1.64
N HIS A 162 -12.70 25.17 -2.71
CA HIS A 162 -12.31 26.59 -2.86
C HIS A 162 -13.49 27.55 -2.83
N ASP A 163 -14.72 27.05 -2.85
CA ASP A 163 -15.94 27.81 -2.71
C ASP A 163 -17.00 27.08 -1.87
N ALA A 164 -18.10 27.72 -1.57
CA ALA A 164 -19.17 27.17 -0.73
C ALA A 164 -19.79 25.91 -1.36
N ALA A 165 -19.96 25.88 -2.68
CA ALA A 165 -20.55 24.73 -3.38
C ALA A 165 -19.62 23.51 -3.37
N ALA A 166 -18.31 23.73 -3.56
CA ALA A 166 -17.30 22.70 -3.45
C ALA A 166 -17.19 22.16 -2.00
N LEU A 167 -17.31 23.02 -1.01
CA LEU A 167 -17.31 22.61 0.40
C LEU A 167 -18.55 21.77 0.75
N ASP A 168 -19.72 22.10 0.21
CA ASP A 168 -20.93 21.29 0.44
C ASP A 168 -20.81 19.91 -0.24
N LYS A 169 -20.22 19.82 -1.42
CA LYS A 169 -19.90 18.52 -2.06
C LYS A 169 -18.92 17.73 -1.20
N ALA A 170 -17.85 18.36 -0.71
CA ALA A 170 -16.86 17.69 0.16
C ALA A 170 -17.49 17.17 1.46
N ARG A 171 -18.42 17.92 2.07
CA ARG A 171 -19.20 17.44 3.23
C ARG A 171 -20.05 16.22 2.89
N GLY A 172 -20.60 16.17 1.68
CA GLY A 172 -21.31 14.99 1.17
C GLY A 172 -20.43 13.75 1.09
N VAL A 173 -19.20 13.90 0.57
CA VAL A 173 -18.19 12.82 0.53
C VAL A 173 -17.84 12.36 1.95
N VAL A 174 -17.51 13.27 2.86
CA VAL A 174 -17.20 12.92 4.25
C VAL A 174 -18.37 12.15 4.90
N LYS A 175 -19.60 12.59 4.66
CA LYS A 175 -20.80 11.94 5.20
C LYS A 175 -20.99 10.52 4.64
N SER A 176 -20.74 10.30 3.35
CA SER A 176 -20.86 8.97 2.72
C SER A 176 -19.82 7.99 3.22
N LEU A 177 -18.65 8.47 3.64
CA LEU A 177 -17.52 7.66 4.12
C LEU A 177 -17.46 7.55 5.65
N TRP A 178 -18.38 8.21 6.38
CA TRP A 178 -18.30 8.42 7.84
C TRP A 178 -18.13 7.14 8.63
N GLU A 179 -18.87 6.08 8.28
CA GLU A 179 -18.80 4.79 8.94
C GLU A 179 -17.47 4.03 8.69
N SER A 180 -16.77 4.40 7.62
CA SER A 180 -15.49 3.82 7.25
C SER A 180 -14.28 4.53 7.87
N LEU A 181 -14.51 5.68 8.53
CA LEU A 181 -13.47 6.48 9.18
C LEU A 181 -13.30 6.05 10.65
N SER A 182 -12.06 5.95 11.09
CA SER A 182 -11.72 5.84 12.53
C SER A 182 -12.04 7.16 13.27
N ASP A 183 -12.10 7.12 14.59
CA ASP A 183 -12.39 8.31 15.40
C ASP A 183 -11.34 9.42 15.19
N ALA A 184 -10.06 9.07 15.08
CA ALA A 184 -8.99 10.03 14.80
C ALA A 184 -9.13 10.65 13.40
N GLU A 185 -9.54 9.87 12.39
CA GLU A 185 -9.77 10.35 11.04
C GLU A 185 -11.02 11.26 10.97
N ARG A 186 -12.07 10.97 11.74
CA ARG A 186 -13.25 11.83 11.89
C ARG A 186 -12.89 13.18 12.50
N GLU A 187 -12.04 13.19 13.53
CA GLU A 187 -11.53 14.41 14.14
C GLU A 187 -10.72 15.24 13.13
N THR A 188 -9.80 14.59 12.41
CA THR A 188 -9.02 15.25 11.34
C THR A 188 -9.91 15.79 10.22
N ALA A 189 -10.95 15.07 9.80
CA ALA A 189 -11.91 15.54 8.81
C ALA A 189 -12.69 16.77 9.30
N ALA A 190 -13.06 16.82 10.58
CA ALA A 190 -13.71 17.97 11.18
C ALA A 190 -12.79 19.21 11.17
N GLU A 191 -11.53 19.06 11.57
CA GLU A 191 -10.55 20.15 11.51
C GLU A 191 -10.32 20.68 10.09
N LYS A 192 -10.16 19.78 9.10
CA LYS A 192 -9.97 20.14 7.69
C LYS A 192 -11.20 20.89 7.15
N ARG A 193 -12.41 20.44 7.49
CA ARG A 193 -13.66 21.12 7.13
C ARG A 193 -13.68 22.55 7.66
N ASP A 194 -13.32 22.74 8.92
CA ASP A 194 -13.34 24.06 9.57
C ASP A 194 -12.25 24.99 8.98
N LYS A 195 -11.07 24.44 8.65
CA LYS A 195 -10.02 25.16 7.93
C LYS A 195 -10.48 25.59 6.53
N ALA A 196 -11.15 24.71 5.78
CA ALA A 196 -11.68 25.01 4.45
C ALA A 196 -12.75 26.12 4.52
N ALA A 197 -13.68 26.04 5.48
CA ALA A 197 -14.71 27.07 5.69
C ALA A 197 -14.09 28.45 5.98
N LYS A 198 -13.13 28.54 6.89
CA LYS A 198 -12.39 29.78 7.20
C LYS A 198 -11.63 30.34 5.99
N ARG A 199 -11.01 29.47 5.18
CA ARG A 199 -10.29 29.86 3.95
C ARG A 199 -11.24 30.50 2.95
N ILE A 200 -12.41 29.89 2.72
CA ILE A 200 -13.43 30.37 1.79
C ILE A 200 -14.02 31.70 2.27
N GLU A 201 -14.38 31.80 3.56
CA GLU A 201 -14.89 33.04 4.14
C GLU A 201 -13.90 34.22 4.02
N LYS A 202 -12.60 33.95 4.28
CA LYS A 202 -11.57 34.97 4.12
C LYS A 202 -11.42 35.41 2.65
N ALA A 203 -11.49 34.49 1.69
CA ALA A 203 -11.42 34.80 0.25
C ALA A 203 -12.64 35.68 -0.18
N GLN A 204 -13.85 35.35 0.30
CA GLN A 204 -15.07 36.14 0.01
C GLN A 204 -15.01 37.57 0.60
N ARG A 205 -14.52 37.72 1.82
CA ARG A 205 -14.33 39.05 2.45
C ARG A 205 -13.32 39.87 1.65
N SER A 206 -12.21 39.32 1.23
CA SER A 206 -11.21 40.03 0.42
C SER A 206 -11.76 40.46 -0.94
N ALA A 207 -12.57 39.61 -1.60
CA ALA A 207 -13.23 39.94 -2.85
C ALA A 207 -14.24 41.09 -2.72
N ASN A 208 -15.02 41.13 -1.62
CA ASN A 208 -15.99 42.17 -1.36
C ASN A 208 -15.34 43.52 -0.95
N THR A 209 -14.10 43.50 -0.45
CA THR A 209 -13.38 44.74 -0.05
C THR A 209 -12.66 45.39 -1.24
N THR A 210 -12.50 44.67 -2.35
CA THR A 210 -11.80 45.12 -3.57
C THR A 210 -12.78 45.55 -4.68
N ALA A 211 -14.10 45.47 -4.44
CA ALA A 211 -15.11 46.01 -5.36
C ALA A 211 -15.24 47.50 -5.15
N PRO A 212 -15.09 48.35 -6.18
CA PRO A 212 -15.11 49.80 -6.10
C PRO A 212 -16.52 50.32 -5.77
#